data_65b2d82dcfe0dc34d8067df305abfbc6
#
_entry.id   65b2d82dcfe0dc34d8067df305abfbc6
#
_cell.length_a   1.000
_cell.length_b   1.000
_cell.length_c   1.000
_cell.angle_alpha   90.00
_cell.angle_beta   90.00
_cell.angle_gamma   90.00
#
_symmetry.space_group_name_H-M   'P 1'
#
loop_
_entity.id
_entity.type
_entity.pdbx_description
1 polymer ?
#
loop_
_entity_poly.entity_id
_entity_poly.type
_entity_poly.pdbx_seq_one_letter_code
_entity_poly.pdbx_strand_id
1 'polypeptide(L)'
;MATTLAFDIYGTLIDTQGISQKLFDIIGTQATEFAHRWREKQLEYSFRRGLMRRYEDFSTCTVQALDYTDRFFATNISITDKQALMDAYKTLPAFTDVTQSLILARKAGFRLFAFSNGSESAVEQLLQSAGIRSYFEGVISVESLQTFKPNPDVYQYFLDKTNSQPENSWLVS
;
A
#
# COMPACT_ATOMS: atom_id res chain seq x y z
N MET A 1 28.14 -5.39 5.81
CA MET A 1 26.84 -6.07 5.60
C MET A 1 26.17 -5.46 4.36
N ALA A 2 25.34 -6.20 3.64
CA ALA A 2 24.60 -5.62 2.51
C ALA A 2 23.56 -4.63 3.02
N THR A 3 23.39 -3.50 2.32
CA THR A 3 22.36 -2.50 2.64
C THR A 3 20.97 -3.05 2.34
N THR A 4 20.04 -2.86 3.26
CA THR A 4 18.65 -3.31 3.16
C THR A 4 17.74 -2.11 2.81
N LEU A 5 16.90 -2.29 1.80
CA LEU A 5 15.89 -1.32 1.39
C LEU A 5 14.49 -1.86 1.69
N ALA A 6 13.77 -1.14 2.53
CA ALA A 6 12.36 -1.36 2.84
C ALA A 6 11.52 -0.47 1.94
N PHE A 7 10.80 -1.03 0.99
CA PHE A 7 9.93 -0.26 0.09
C PHE A 7 8.50 -0.22 0.63
N ASP A 8 7.96 0.98 0.81
CA ASP A 8 6.51 1.13 0.89
C ASP A 8 5.86 0.71 -0.43
N ILE A 9 4.60 0.33 -0.37
CA ILE A 9 3.90 -0.29 -1.50
C ILE A 9 2.98 0.72 -2.19
N TYR A 10 1.90 1.10 -1.53
CA TYR A 10 0.84 1.93 -2.11
C TYR A 10 1.25 3.40 -2.22
N GLY A 11 1.45 3.89 -3.42
CA GLY A 11 1.91 5.26 -3.71
C GLY A 11 3.42 5.39 -3.83
N THR A 12 4.18 4.29 -3.62
CA THR A 12 5.64 4.22 -3.82
C THR A 12 6.02 3.29 -4.96
N LEU A 13 5.62 2.02 -4.90
CA LEU A 13 5.82 1.05 -5.96
C LEU A 13 4.58 0.91 -6.84
N ILE A 14 3.42 0.98 -6.23
CA ILE A 14 2.11 0.76 -6.86
C ILE A 14 1.41 2.08 -7.03
N ASP A 15 1.01 2.37 -8.26
CA ASP A 15 0.28 3.58 -8.62
C ASP A 15 -1.18 3.47 -8.17
N THR A 16 -1.50 4.14 -7.07
CA THR A 16 -2.87 4.18 -6.55
C THR A 16 -3.82 5.00 -7.42
N GLN A 17 -3.31 5.80 -8.35
CA GLN A 17 -4.13 6.51 -9.34
C GLN A 17 -4.56 5.58 -10.48
N GLY A 18 -4.01 4.38 -10.60
CA GLY A 18 -4.46 3.36 -11.55
C GLY A 18 -5.94 2.97 -11.41
N ILE A 19 -6.58 3.33 -10.28
CA ILE A 19 -8.03 3.19 -10.08
C ILE A 19 -8.86 4.24 -10.83
N SER A 20 -8.23 5.34 -11.28
CA SER A 20 -8.94 6.54 -11.76
C SER A 20 -9.80 6.27 -12.99
N GLN A 21 -9.35 5.41 -13.91
CA GLN A 21 -10.15 5.05 -15.10
C GLN A 21 -11.45 4.34 -14.70
N LYS A 22 -11.36 3.38 -13.79
CA LYS A 22 -12.54 2.66 -13.30
C LYS A 22 -13.50 3.57 -12.54
N LEU A 23 -12.96 4.49 -11.76
CA LEU A 23 -13.77 5.53 -11.11
C LEU A 23 -14.43 6.44 -12.15
N PHE A 24 -13.71 6.85 -13.19
CA PHE A 24 -14.27 7.69 -14.25
C PHE A 24 -15.47 7.04 -14.95
N ASP A 25 -15.40 5.74 -15.18
CA ASP A 25 -16.50 4.96 -15.79
C ASP A 25 -17.74 4.92 -14.89
N ILE A 26 -17.59 5.06 -13.56
CA ILE A 26 -18.68 5.00 -12.57
C ILE A 26 -19.21 6.41 -12.25
N ILE A 27 -18.34 7.39 -11.99
CA ILE A 27 -18.70 8.71 -11.46
C ILE A 27 -18.28 9.88 -12.35
N GLY A 28 -17.71 9.62 -13.52
CA GLY A 28 -17.33 10.64 -14.50
C GLY A 28 -16.21 11.56 -14.01
N THR A 29 -16.34 12.86 -14.26
CA THR A 29 -15.29 13.86 -14.06
C THR A 29 -14.82 14.05 -12.62
N GLN A 30 -15.56 13.56 -11.63
CA GLN A 30 -15.18 13.64 -10.21
C GLN A 30 -14.12 12.57 -9.82
N ALA A 31 -13.80 11.63 -10.71
CA ALA A 31 -12.96 10.46 -10.42
C ALA A 31 -11.59 10.80 -9.82
N THR A 32 -10.90 11.79 -10.36
CA THR A 32 -9.55 12.17 -9.91
C THR A 32 -9.57 12.69 -8.47
N GLU A 33 -10.47 13.63 -8.18
CA GLU A 33 -10.60 14.22 -6.85
C GLU A 33 -11.10 13.18 -5.83
N PHE A 34 -12.02 12.33 -6.27
CA PHE A 34 -12.50 11.20 -5.49
C PHE A 34 -11.36 10.25 -5.11
N ALA A 35 -10.52 9.83 -6.07
CA ALA A 35 -9.39 8.95 -5.82
C ALA A 35 -8.41 9.54 -4.79
N HIS A 36 -8.08 10.84 -4.91
CA HIS A 36 -7.26 11.54 -3.94
C HIS A 36 -7.89 11.53 -2.55
N ARG A 37 -9.14 11.92 -2.43
CA ARG A 37 -9.85 11.96 -1.14
C ARG A 37 -9.97 10.57 -0.52
N TRP A 38 -10.24 9.55 -1.34
CA TRP A 38 -10.30 8.16 -0.86
C TRP A 38 -8.96 7.74 -0.26
N ARG A 39 -7.84 8.01 -0.94
CA ARG A 39 -6.50 7.69 -0.45
C ARG A 39 -6.15 8.46 0.83
N GLU A 40 -6.41 9.76 0.88
CA GLU A 40 -6.21 10.56 2.10
C GLU A 40 -6.96 9.98 3.29
N LYS A 41 -8.23 9.64 3.08
CA LYS A 41 -9.09 9.13 4.15
C LYS A 41 -8.68 7.72 4.59
N GLN A 42 -8.20 6.88 3.68
CA GLN A 42 -7.62 5.56 3.98
C GLN A 42 -6.42 5.69 4.93
N LEU A 43 -5.49 6.60 4.62
CA LEU A 43 -4.33 6.88 5.47
C LEU A 43 -4.75 7.47 6.82
N GLU A 44 -5.64 8.44 6.80
CA GLU A 44 -6.17 9.06 8.03
C GLU A 44 -6.78 8.00 8.96
N TYR A 45 -7.60 7.09 8.44
CA TYR A 45 -8.25 6.05 9.24
C TYR A 45 -7.23 5.06 9.82
N SER A 46 -6.25 4.63 9.03
CA SER A 46 -5.21 3.74 9.53
C SER A 46 -4.37 4.41 10.62
N PHE A 47 -3.94 5.66 10.43
CA PHE A 47 -3.16 6.40 11.43
C PHE A 47 -3.93 6.64 12.73
N ARG A 48 -5.19 7.06 12.64
CA ARG A 48 -6.04 7.27 13.81
C ARG A 48 -6.28 5.98 14.57
N ARG A 49 -6.53 4.85 13.87
CA ARG A 49 -6.70 3.54 14.52
C ARG A 49 -5.44 3.08 15.23
N GLY A 50 -4.27 3.28 14.62
CA GLY A 50 -2.99 3.00 15.26
C GLY A 50 -2.81 3.82 16.54
N LEU A 51 -3.05 5.13 16.49
CA LEU A 51 -2.96 6.03 17.65
C LEU A 51 -3.96 5.69 18.75
N MET A 52 -5.18 5.35 18.40
CA MET A 52 -6.25 4.98 19.36
C MET A 52 -6.08 3.57 19.93
N ARG A 53 -5.13 2.77 19.41
CA ARG A 53 -5.00 1.33 19.71
C ARG A 53 -6.30 0.56 19.44
N ARG A 54 -6.99 0.93 18.36
CA ARG A 54 -8.24 0.34 17.86
C ARG A 54 -7.99 -0.21 16.46
N TYR A 55 -7.10 -1.18 16.38
CA TYR A 55 -6.70 -1.78 15.11
C TYR A 55 -7.91 -2.42 14.39
N GLU A 56 -7.98 -2.18 13.12
CA GLU A 56 -8.73 -2.90 12.10
C GLU A 56 -7.77 -3.06 10.92
N ASP A 57 -7.90 -4.11 10.15
CA ASP A 57 -7.00 -4.32 9.01
C ASP A 57 -7.06 -3.18 7.97
N PHE A 58 -6.02 -3.11 7.16
CA PHE A 58 -5.91 -2.01 6.19
C PHE A 58 -6.99 -2.06 5.11
N SER A 59 -7.53 -3.25 4.79
CA SER A 59 -8.64 -3.39 3.84
C SER A 59 -9.93 -2.82 4.40
N THR A 60 -10.20 -3.01 5.68
CA THR A 60 -11.32 -2.38 6.41
C THR A 60 -11.19 -0.86 6.38
N CYS A 61 -9.99 -0.32 6.62
CA CYS A 61 -9.75 1.12 6.49
C CYS A 61 -10.04 1.62 5.06
N THR A 62 -9.67 0.84 4.05
CA THR A 62 -9.90 1.17 2.63
C THR A 62 -11.39 1.21 2.29
N VAL A 63 -12.17 0.21 2.72
CA VAL A 63 -13.63 0.15 2.51
C VAL A 63 -14.33 1.33 3.20
N GLN A 64 -14.00 1.59 4.46
CA GLN A 64 -14.61 2.69 5.21
C GLN A 64 -14.26 4.06 4.65
N ALA A 65 -13.05 4.21 4.12
CA ALA A 65 -12.64 5.42 3.42
C ALA A 65 -13.41 5.60 2.11
N LEU A 66 -13.68 4.51 1.37
CA LEU A 66 -14.52 4.53 0.16
C LEU A 66 -15.94 4.98 0.51
N ASP A 67 -16.55 4.41 1.54
CA ASP A 67 -17.89 4.77 1.99
C ASP A 67 -17.99 6.24 2.45
N TYR A 68 -16.98 6.73 3.15
CA TYR A 68 -16.89 8.14 3.52
C TYR A 68 -16.83 9.03 2.28
N THR A 69 -15.97 8.68 1.33
CA THR A 69 -15.73 9.50 0.13
C THR A 69 -16.96 9.53 -0.77
N ASP A 70 -17.65 8.40 -0.93
CA ASP A 70 -18.92 8.31 -1.65
C ASP A 70 -19.98 9.25 -1.08
N ARG A 71 -20.12 9.27 0.26
CA ARG A 71 -21.03 10.21 0.93
C ARG A 71 -20.60 11.67 0.79
N PHE A 72 -19.29 11.93 0.88
CA PHE A 72 -18.74 13.29 0.78
C PHE A 72 -19.00 13.92 -0.59
N PHE A 73 -18.86 13.15 -1.68
CA PHE A 73 -19.12 13.60 -3.04
C PHE A 73 -20.57 13.36 -3.48
N ALA A 74 -21.41 12.72 -2.67
CA ALA A 74 -22.79 12.32 -2.99
C ALA A 74 -22.91 11.54 -4.32
N THR A 75 -21.93 10.67 -4.59
CA THR A 75 -21.83 9.93 -5.85
C THR A 75 -22.78 8.74 -5.94
N ASN A 76 -23.27 8.24 -4.79
CA ASN A 76 -24.21 7.12 -4.70
C ASN A 76 -23.72 5.86 -5.45
N ILE A 77 -22.43 5.52 -5.29
CA ILE A 77 -21.83 4.35 -5.91
C ILE A 77 -22.54 3.08 -5.43
N SER A 78 -22.95 2.22 -6.36
CA SER A 78 -23.62 0.97 -6.03
C SER A 78 -22.72 0.02 -5.21
N ILE A 79 -23.33 -0.90 -4.46
CA ILE A 79 -22.58 -1.94 -3.72
C ILE A 79 -21.72 -2.77 -4.66
N THR A 80 -22.24 -3.11 -5.85
CA THR A 80 -21.51 -3.85 -6.87
C THR A 80 -20.30 -3.08 -7.38
N ASP A 81 -20.44 -1.77 -7.63
CA ASP A 81 -19.32 -0.94 -8.10
C ASP A 81 -18.28 -0.74 -7.00
N LYS A 82 -18.70 -0.57 -5.74
CA LYS A 82 -17.75 -0.53 -4.60
C LYS A 82 -16.94 -1.81 -4.51
N GLN A 83 -17.59 -2.97 -4.66
CA GLN A 83 -16.87 -4.25 -4.67
C GLN A 83 -15.90 -4.33 -5.86
N ALA A 84 -16.32 -3.89 -7.04
CA ALA A 84 -15.46 -3.88 -8.22
C ALA A 84 -14.27 -2.92 -8.09
N LEU A 85 -14.43 -1.80 -7.36
CA LEU A 85 -13.33 -0.90 -7.02
C LEU A 85 -12.35 -1.56 -6.04
N MET A 86 -12.86 -2.23 -5.00
CA MET A 86 -12.03 -2.95 -4.04
C MET A 86 -11.24 -4.09 -4.70
N ASP A 87 -11.84 -4.80 -5.65
CA ASP A 87 -11.15 -5.86 -6.39
C ASP A 87 -10.07 -5.29 -7.34
N ALA A 88 -10.34 -4.15 -7.99
CA ALA A 88 -9.34 -3.46 -8.79
C ALA A 88 -8.14 -2.97 -7.95
N TYR A 89 -8.37 -2.62 -6.70
CA TYR A 89 -7.29 -2.22 -5.78
C TYR A 89 -6.25 -3.32 -5.53
N LYS A 90 -6.64 -4.59 -5.70
CA LYS A 90 -5.76 -5.77 -5.55
C LYS A 90 -4.84 -6.00 -6.75
N THR A 91 -5.06 -5.29 -7.87
CA THR A 91 -4.35 -5.51 -9.14
C THR A 91 -3.85 -4.20 -9.77
N LEU A 92 -3.67 -3.16 -8.96
CA LEU A 92 -3.15 -1.87 -9.41
C LEU A 92 -1.76 -2.03 -10.06
N PRO A 93 -1.44 -1.24 -11.10
CA PRO A 93 -0.15 -1.30 -11.77
C PRO A 93 0.97 -0.71 -10.90
N ALA A 94 2.20 -1.14 -11.14
CA ALA A 94 3.37 -0.43 -10.66
C ALA A 94 3.57 0.87 -11.45
N PHE A 95 4.25 1.85 -10.83
CA PHE A 95 4.75 3.00 -11.58
C PHE A 95 5.73 2.56 -12.67
N THR A 96 5.83 3.31 -13.75
CA THR A 96 6.57 2.94 -14.97
C THR A 96 8.07 2.78 -14.77
N ASP A 97 8.66 3.47 -13.79
CA ASP A 97 10.08 3.46 -13.44
C ASP A 97 10.47 2.34 -12.45
N VAL A 98 9.50 1.72 -11.79
CA VAL A 98 9.74 0.77 -10.69
C VAL A 98 10.55 -0.44 -11.13
N THR A 99 10.16 -1.10 -12.20
CA THR A 99 10.84 -2.33 -12.65
C THR A 99 12.32 -2.08 -12.92
N GLN A 100 12.64 -1.01 -13.63
CA GLN A 100 14.03 -0.66 -13.95
C GLN A 100 14.83 -0.29 -12.70
N SER A 101 14.21 0.46 -11.79
CA SER A 101 14.82 0.87 -10.51
C SER A 101 15.13 -0.33 -9.61
N LEU A 102 14.21 -1.30 -9.51
CA LEU A 102 14.42 -2.52 -8.73
C LEU A 102 15.56 -3.40 -9.33
N ILE A 103 15.64 -3.50 -10.65
CA ILE A 103 16.75 -4.18 -11.33
C ILE A 103 18.08 -3.54 -10.97
N LEU A 104 18.18 -2.22 -11.04
CA LEU A 104 19.40 -1.48 -10.70
C LEU A 104 19.78 -1.65 -9.23
N ALA A 105 18.83 -1.56 -8.32
CA ALA A 105 19.06 -1.75 -6.89
C ALA A 105 19.59 -3.16 -6.58
N ARG A 106 19.02 -4.20 -7.19
CA ARG A 106 19.54 -5.58 -7.05
C ARG A 106 20.96 -5.74 -7.61
N LYS A 107 21.24 -5.16 -8.79
CA LYS A 107 22.58 -5.19 -9.38
C LYS A 107 23.62 -4.48 -8.53
N ALA A 108 23.21 -3.44 -7.79
CA ALA A 108 24.06 -2.74 -6.84
C ALA A 108 24.28 -3.52 -5.52
N GLY A 109 23.68 -4.70 -5.36
CA GLY A 109 23.86 -5.58 -4.20
C GLY A 109 22.98 -5.24 -3.00
N PHE A 110 21.92 -4.44 -3.18
CA PHE A 110 20.95 -4.16 -2.13
C PHE A 110 20.03 -5.37 -1.89
N ARG A 111 19.65 -5.56 -0.63
CA ARG A 111 18.59 -6.47 -0.22
C ARG A 111 17.26 -5.71 -0.29
N LEU A 112 16.28 -6.23 -1.01
CA LEU A 112 15.01 -5.52 -1.23
C LEU A 112 13.87 -6.25 -0.52
N PHE A 113 13.10 -5.52 0.28
CA PHE A 113 11.91 -6.02 0.96
C PHE A 113 10.73 -5.09 0.71
N ALA A 114 9.57 -5.68 0.49
CA ALA A 114 8.29 -4.97 0.49
C ALA A 114 7.84 -4.78 1.95
N PHE A 115 7.51 -3.55 2.36
CA PHE A 115 7.15 -3.22 3.74
C PHE A 115 5.84 -2.43 3.80
N SER A 116 4.77 -3.07 4.25
CA SER A 116 3.40 -2.58 4.05
C SER A 116 2.54 -2.58 5.31
N ASN A 117 1.58 -1.63 5.34
CA ASN A 117 0.45 -1.63 6.25
C ASN A 117 -0.66 -2.65 5.84
N GLY A 118 -0.64 -3.10 4.58
CA GLY A 118 -1.57 -4.14 4.10
C GLY A 118 -1.18 -5.53 4.59
N SER A 119 -2.11 -6.48 4.54
CA SER A 119 -1.83 -7.88 4.86
C SER A 119 -0.78 -8.48 3.93
N GLU A 120 -0.02 -9.45 4.42
CA GLU A 120 1.01 -10.12 3.63
C GLU A 120 0.42 -10.73 2.35
N SER A 121 -0.71 -11.41 2.46
CA SER A 121 -1.38 -12.04 1.31
C SER A 121 -1.85 -11.03 0.25
N ALA A 122 -2.38 -9.88 0.67
CA ALA A 122 -2.82 -8.84 -0.25
C ALA A 122 -1.63 -8.20 -0.98
N VAL A 123 -0.53 -7.96 -0.27
CA VAL A 123 0.70 -7.41 -0.86
C VAL A 123 1.36 -8.41 -1.81
N GLU A 124 1.45 -9.69 -1.43
CA GLU A 124 1.95 -10.75 -2.32
C GLU A 124 1.17 -10.79 -3.64
N GLN A 125 -0.17 -10.84 -3.56
CA GLN A 125 -1.03 -10.83 -4.74
C GLN A 125 -0.80 -9.59 -5.62
N LEU A 126 -0.72 -8.41 -5.01
CA LEU A 126 -0.53 -7.14 -5.70
C LEU A 126 0.82 -7.08 -6.42
N LEU A 127 1.91 -7.48 -5.75
CA LEU A 127 3.24 -7.51 -6.34
C LEU A 127 3.36 -8.55 -7.47
N GLN A 128 2.68 -9.69 -7.34
CA GLN A 128 2.59 -10.71 -8.40
C GLN A 128 1.84 -10.15 -9.61
N SER A 129 0.68 -9.54 -9.39
CA SER A 129 -0.12 -8.91 -10.45
C SER A 129 0.64 -7.81 -11.18
N ALA A 130 1.42 -7.01 -10.45
CA ALA A 130 2.27 -5.95 -11.00
C ALA A 130 3.56 -6.48 -11.67
N GLY A 131 3.84 -7.80 -11.61
CA GLY A 131 5.04 -8.42 -12.20
C GLY A 131 6.36 -8.09 -11.50
N ILE A 132 6.32 -7.59 -10.26
CA ILE A 132 7.53 -7.13 -9.55
C ILE A 132 7.88 -7.96 -8.31
N ARG A 133 7.06 -8.97 -7.94
CA ARG A 133 7.30 -9.79 -6.73
C ARG A 133 8.68 -10.44 -6.67
N SER A 134 9.21 -10.90 -7.80
CA SER A 134 10.49 -11.62 -7.90
C SER A 134 11.72 -10.77 -7.55
N TYR A 135 11.58 -9.45 -7.46
CA TYR A 135 12.67 -8.57 -7.08
C TYR A 135 12.89 -8.52 -5.56
N PHE A 136 11.92 -8.92 -4.75
CA PHE A 136 11.96 -8.82 -3.29
C PHE A 136 12.35 -10.14 -2.65
N GLU A 137 13.22 -10.09 -1.63
CA GLU A 137 13.56 -11.23 -0.78
C GLU A 137 12.33 -11.68 0.05
N GLY A 138 11.51 -10.71 0.47
CA GLY A 138 10.31 -10.99 1.25
C GLY A 138 9.33 -9.83 1.30
N VAL A 139 8.13 -10.14 1.79
CA VAL A 139 7.09 -9.18 2.13
C VAL A 139 6.99 -9.13 3.65
N ILE A 140 7.10 -7.93 4.21
CA ILE A 140 6.94 -7.67 5.65
C ILE A 140 5.67 -6.85 5.85
N SER A 141 4.63 -7.50 6.37
CA SER A 141 3.39 -6.87 6.78
C SER A 141 3.43 -6.53 8.27
N VAL A 142 2.89 -5.37 8.64
CA VAL A 142 2.76 -4.96 10.04
C VAL A 142 1.49 -5.47 10.71
N GLU A 143 0.66 -6.20 9.99
CA GLU A 143 -0.64 -6.71 10.45
C GLU A 143 -0.56 -7.47 11.78
N SER A 144 0.48 -8.31 11.95
CA SER A 144 0.70 -9.09 13.17
C SER A 144 0.94 -8.24 14.43
N LEU A 145 1.38 -6.98 14.26
CA LEU A 145 1.58 -6.03 15.35
C LEU A 145 0.30 -5.29 15.73
N GLN A 146 -0.77 -5.45 14.95
CA GLN A 146 -2.04 -4.74 15.15
C GLN A 146 -1.88 -3.22 15.28
N THR A 147 -0.99 -2.67 14.47
CA THR A 147 -0.72 -1.23 14.33
C THR A 147 -0.28 -0.91 12.91
N PHE A 148 0.03 0.36 12.64
CA PHE A 148 0.41 0.85 11.32
C PHE A 148 1.68 1.69 11.38
N LYS A 149 2.39 1.77 10.26
CA LYS A 149 3.38 2.84 10.05
C LYS A 149 2.67 4.19 10.28
N PRO A 150 3.24 5.16 11.00
CA PRO A 150 4.65 5.28 11.43
C PRO A 150 4.92 4.90 12.89
N ASN A 151 4.19 3.96 13.50
CA ASN A 151 4.51 3.49 14.84
C ASN A 151 5.97 2.97 14.88
N PRO A 152 6.82 3.40 15.84
CA PRO A 152 8.21 2.95 15.94
C PRO A 152 8.39 1.43 15.98
N ASP A 153 7.49 0.70 16.62
CA ASP A 153 7.57 -0.75 16.78
C ASP A 153 7.57 -1.49 15.42
N VAL A 154 6.92 -0.91 14.39
CA VAL A 154 6.87 -1.55 13.07
C VAL A 154 8.24 -1.54 12.38
N TYR A 155 9.06 -0.54 12.63
CA TYR A 155 10.42 -0.46 12.06
C TYR A 155 11.36 -1.40 12.77
N GLN A 156 11.25 -1.53 14.11
CA GLN A 156 12.01 -2.55 14.85
C GLN A 156 11.62 -3.94 14.37
N TYR A 157 10.33 -4.22 14.21
CA TYR A 157 9.85 -5.49 13.68
C TYR A 157 10.42 -5.80 12.29
N PHE A 158 10.49 -4.78 11.40
CA PHE A 158 11.12 -4.94 10.10
C PHE A 158 12.60 -5.36 10.22
N LEU A 159 13.37 -4.67 11.07
CA LEU A 159 14.79 -4.98 11.29
C LEU A 159 14.97 -6.41 11.80
N ASP A 160 14.17 -6.83 12.77
CA ASP A 160 14.21 -8.18 13.35
C ASP A 160 13.88 -9.25 12.29
N LYS A 161 12.81 -9.04 11.50
CA LYS A 161 12.36 -9.98 10.46
C LYS A 161 13.35 -10.13 9.31
N THR A 162 14.07 -9.08 8.99
CA THR A 162 15.03 -9.07 7.87
C THR A 162 16.47 -9.34 8.31
N ASN A 163 16.69 -9.50 9.63
CA ASN A 163 18.02 -9.58 10.25
C ASN A 163 18.93 -8.45 9.75
N SER A 164 18.43 -7.23 9.84
CA SER A 164 19.10 -6.02 9.38
C SER A 164 19.39 -5.08 10.55
N GLN A 165 20.35 -4.17 10.35
CA GLN A 165 20.72 -3.15 11.35
C GLN A 165 20.26 -1.77 10.91
N PRO A 166 19.87 -0.87 11.83
CA PRO A 166 19.39 0.48 11.51
C PRO A 166 20.36 1.25 10.60
N GLU A 167 21.68 1.15 10.88
CA GLU A 167 22.73 1.89 10.18
C GLU A 167 22.87 1.48 8.69
N ASN A 168 22.35 0.29 8.34
CA ASN A 168 22.41 -0.28 7.01
C ASN A 168 21.02 -0.50 6.40
N SER A 169 19.99 0.20 6.92
CA SER A 169 18.62 0.03 6.46
C SER A 169 18.00 1.38 6.08
N TRP A 170 17.27 1.39 4.97
CA TRP A 170 16.61 2.58 4.46
C TRP A 170 15.16 2.29 4.13
N LEU A 171 14.27 3.21 4.50
CA LEU A 171 12.89 3.22 4.04
C LEU A 171 12.80 4.07 2.77
N VAL A 172 12.22 3.48 1.73
CA VAL A 172 11.88 4.15 0.46
C VAL A 172 10.36 4.35 0.45
N SER A 173 9.92 5.62 0.49
CA SER A 173 8.50 6.00 0.57
C SER A 173 8.27 7.36 -0.07
#